data_a99268196598ae69ba329690b6035052
#
_entry.id   a99268196598ae69ba329690b6035052
#
_cell.length_a   1.000
_cell.length_b   1.000
_cell.length_c   1.000
_cell.angle_alpha   90.00
_cell.angle_beta   90.00
_cell.angle_gamma   90.00
#
_symmetry.space_group_name_H-M   'P 1'
#
loop_
_entity.id
_entity.type
_entity.pdbx_description
1 polymer ?
#
loop_
_entity_poly.entity_id
_entity_poly.type
_entity_poly.pdbx_seq_one_letter_code
_entity_poly.pdbx_strand_id
1 'polypeptide(L)'
;IWVNELRLTDFDEYGGWAANGRLTARLADVGNVTISGNMSTVGFGSIEKKVNERQKYNAFQYDLSSTFDLGKFFPEDNGVKVPMYIGMSESVRNPQYNPLDPDILLTTSLQTLDSKQDRDSLKFIAQDYIKRNSINFTNVRKTKTIKKGEEQKKNRIYDIENFTVSYSKNETFIRNINTE
;
A
#
# COMPACT_ATOMS: atom_id res chain seq x y z
N ILE A 1 -57.55 -0.70 -9.42
CA ILE A 1 -56.33 -1.10 -10.18
C ILE A 1 -55.71 -2.26 -9.43
N TRP A 2 -55.67 -3.44 -10.06
CA TRP A 2 -54.99 -4.60 -9.52
C TRP A 2 -53.56 -4.61 -10.10
N VAL A 3 -52.52 -4.49 -9.27
CA VAL A 3 -51.15 -4.69 -9.65
C VAL A 3 -50.80 -6.12 -9.31
N ASN A 4 -50.66 -6.96 -10.33
CA ASN A 4 -50.41 -8.39 -10.15
C ASN A 4 -48.91 -8.73 -9.98
N GLU A 5 -48.03 -7.91 -10.55
CA GLU A 5 -46.62 -8.16 -10.53
C GLU A 5 -45.83 -6.84 -10.67
N LEU A 6 -44.88 -6.63 -9.78
CA LEU A 6 -43.88 -5.56 -9.90
C LEU A 6 -42.58 -6.19 -10.35
N ARG A 7 -42.09 -5.87 -11.54
CA ARG A 7 -40.79 -6.32 -12.05
C ARG A 7 -39.87 -5.14 -12.19
N LEU A 8 -38.67 -5.29 -11.67
CA LEU A 8 -37.55 -4.38 -11.96
C LEU A 8 -37.05 -4.70 -13.37
N THR A 9 -36.95 -3.70 -14.20
CA THR A 9 -36.33 -3.72 -15.54
C THR A 9 -35.08 -2.85 -15.55
N ASP A 10 -34.27 -2.95 -16.58
CA ASP A 10 -33.04 -2.16 -16.74
C ASP A 10 -32.00 -2.40 -15.64
N PHE A 11 -31.72 -3.66 -15.37
CA PHE A 11 -30.57 -4.01 -14.54
C PHE A 11 -29.27 -3.55 -15.21
N ASP A 12 -28.41 -2.90 -14.44
CA ASP A 12 -27.05 -2.63 -14.85
C ASP A 12 -26.27 -3.96 -14.92
N GLU A 13 -26.18 -4.53 -16.11
CA GLU A 13 -25.50 -5.80 -16.39
C GLU A 13 -24.01 -5.64 -16.65
N TYR A 14 -23.47 -4.42 -16.59
CA TYR A 14 -22.06 -4.19 -16.86
C TYR A 14 -21.19 -4.92 -15.85
N GLY A 15 -20.36 -5.82 -16.38
CA GLY A 15 -19.35 -6.53 -15.60
C GLY A 15 -18.18 -5.61 -15.25
N GLY A 16 -17.71 -5.70 -14.01
CA GLY A 16 -16.45 -5.10 -13.63
C GLY A 16 -15.27 -5.97 -14.02
N TRP A 17 -14.09 -5.37 -14.07
CA TRP A 17 -12.84 -6.05 -14.31
C TRP A 17 -11.84 -5.78 -13.18
N ALA A 18 -10.87 -6.65 -13.02
CA ALA A 18 -9.77 -6.47 -12.10
C ALA A 18 -8.45 -6.88 -12.74
N ALA A 19 -7.39 -6.23 -12.35
CA ALA A 19 -6.04 -6.57 -12.74
C ALA A 19 -5.11 -6.48 -11.54
N ASN A 20 -4.13 -7.37 -11.50
CA ASN A 20 -3.04 -7.32 -10.54
C ASN A 20 -1.71 -7.59 -11.24
N GLY A 21 -0.64 -7.02 -10.71
CA GLY A 21 0.69 -7.22 -11.20
C GLY A 21 1.69 -7.15 -10.05
N ARG A 22 2.78 -7.92 -10.17
CA ARG A 22 3.90 -7.88 -9.24
C ARG A 22 5.20 -7.96 -10.02
N LEU A 23 6.13 -7.08 -9.69
CA LEU A 23 7.49 -7.08 -10.19
C LEU A 23 8.44 -7.19 -9.00
N THR A 24 9.38 -8.12 -9.06
CA THR A 24 10.44 -8.25 -8.07
C THR A 24 11.79 -8.16 -8.77
N ALA A 25 12.61 -7.22 -8.33
CA ALA A 25 13.97 -7.04 -8.80
C ALA A 25 14.94 -7.36 -7.67
N ARG A 26 15.92 -8.21 -7.96
CA ARG A 26 17.03 -8.51 -7.05
C ARG A 26 18.24 -7.70 -7.45
N LEU A 27 18.73 -6.87 -6.53
CA LEU A 27 19.88 -5.98 -6.75
C LEU A 27 21.15 -6.66 -6.22
N ALA A 28 21.60 -7.69 -6.92
CA ALA A 28 22.73 -8.52 -6.52
C ALA A 28 22.65 -8.91 -5.03
N ASP A 29 23.68 -8.59 -4.26
CA ASP A 29 23.75 -8.82 -2.80
C ASP A 29 23.37 -7.59 -1.97
N VAL A 30 22.99 -6.50 -2.61
CA VAL A 30 22.61 -5.25 -1.92
C VAL A 30 21.18 -5.30 -1.41
N GLY A 31 20.27 -5.98 -2.12
CA GLY A 31 18.88 -6.04 -1.67
C GLY A 31 17.88 -6.51 -2.71
N ASN A 32 16.63 -6.39 -2.35
CA ASN A 32 15.50 -6.66 -3.24
C ASN A 32 14.52 -5.49 -3.24
N VAL A 33 13.89 -5.28 -4.38
CA VAL A 33 12.77 -4.33 -4.54
C VAL A 33 11.58 -5.09 -5.11
N THR A 34 10.43 -4.98 -4.48
CA THR A 34 9.18 -5.54 -4.96
C THR A 34 8.16 -4.43 -5.11
N ILE A 35 7.57 -4.34 -6.28
CA ILE A 35 6.45 -3.44 -6.58
C ILE A 35 5.27 -4.32 -6.93
N SER A 36 4.14 -4.11 -6.29
CA SER A 36 2.88 -4.75 -6.64
C SER A 36 1.77 -3.73 -6.76
N GLY A 37 0.84 -4.00 -7.66
CA GLY A 37 -0.34 -3.17 -7.85
C GLY A 37 -1.54 -4.04 -8.12
N ASN A 38 -2.69 -3.61 -7.65
CA ASN A 38 -3.97 -4.19 -7.98
C ASN A 38 -4.99 -3.08 -8.25
N MET A 39 -5.91 -3.38 -9.13
CA MET A 39 -7.05 -2.50 -9.41
C MET A 39 -8.28 -3.35 -9.69
N SER A 40 -9.43 -2.81 -9.31
CA SER A 40 -10.72 -3.39 -9.62
C SER A 40 -11.76 -2.29 -9.86
N THR A 41 -12.70 -2.57 -10.74
CA THR A 41 -13.75 -1.62 -11.10
C THR A 41 -15.09 -2.00 -10.50
N VAL A 42 -16.01 -1.04 -10.50
CA VAL A 42 -17.42 -1.26 -10.17
C VAL A 42 -17.97 -2.45 -10.95
N GLY A 43 -18.79 -3.28 -10.32
CA GLY A 43 -19.38 -4.48 -10.91
C GLY A 43 -18.48 -5.72 -10.87
N PHE A 44 -17.24 -5.60 -10.40
CA PHE A 44 -16.36 -6.75 -10.21
C PHE A 44 -16.82 -7.60 -9.02
N GLY A 45 -16.85 -8.90 -9.20
CA GLY A 45 -17.22 -9.86 -8.16
C GLY A 45 -17.26 -11.28 -8.67
N SER A 46 -17.48 -12.24 -7.77
CA SER A 46 -17.67 -13.64 -8.13
C SER A 46 -18.91 -13.81 -9.02
N ILE A 47 -18.87 -14.78 -9.93
CA ILE A 47 -20.00 -15.14 -10.81
C ILE A 47 -21.24 -15.54 -10.01
N GLU A 48 -21.06 -16.10 -8.81
CA GLU A 48 -22.14 -16.53 -7.92
C GLU A 48 -22.88 -15.35 -7.23
N LYS A 49 -22.21 -14.17 -7.18
CA LYS A 49 -22.82 -12.97 -6.56
C LYS A 49 -23.82 -12.33 -7.49
N LYS A 50 -24.98 -11.98 -6.92
CA LYS A 50 -25.97 -11.15 -7.59
C LYS A 50 -25.38 -9.78 -7.92
N VAL A 51 -25.93 -9.11 -8.92
CA VAL A 51 -25.43 -7.79 -9.39
C VAL A 51 -25.40 -6.75 -8.27
N ASN A 52 -26.38 -6.75 -7.39
CA ASN A 52 -26.45 -5.84 -6.23
C ASN A 52 -25.44 -6.12 -5.13
N GLU A 53 -24.83 -7.33 -5.11
CA GLU A 53 -23.82 -7.75 -4.13
C GLU A 53 -22.39 -7.56 -4.64
N ARG A 54 -22.24 -7.17 -5.91
CA ARG A 54 -20.94 -6.90 -6.52
C ARG A 54 -20.37 -5.57 -6.02
N GLN A 55 -19.08 -5.40 -6.24
CA GLN A 55 -18.34 -4.21 -5.83
C GLN A 55 -18.97 -2.94 -6.40
N LYS A 56 -19.24 -1.96 -5.53
CA LYS A 56 -19.81 -0.65 -5.87
C LYS A 56 -18.79 0.49 -5.74
N TYR A 57 -17.54 0.20 -5.95
CA TYR A 57 -16.46 1.18 -5.92
C TYR A 57 -15.36 0.78 -6.90
N ASN A 58 -14.61 1.74 -7.37
CA ASN A 58 -13.33 1.50 -8.04
C ASN A 58 -12.23 1.49 -6.99
N ALA A 59 -11.41 0.45 -6.97
CA ALA A 59 -10.27 0.34 -6.08
C ALA A 59 -8.97 0.36 -6.86
N PHE A 60 -7.99 1.05 -6.31
CA PHE A 60 -6.62 1.04 -6.79
C PHE A 60 -5.70 0.94 -5.58
N GLN A 61 -4.73 0.05 -5.64
CA GLN A 61 -3.72 -0.10 -4.60
C GLN A 61 -2.37 -0.38 -5.23
N TYR A 62 -1.34 0.24 -4.70
CA TYR A 62 0.03 -0.17 -4.97
C TYR A 62 0.82 -0.33 -3.68
N ASP A 63 1.77 -1.24 -3.72
CA ASP A 63 2.67 -1.54 -2.62
C ASP A 63 4.10 -1.59 -3.18
N LEU A 64 4.97 -0.83 -2.56
CA LEU A 64 6.41 -0.87 -2.77
C LEU A 64 7.06 -1.39 -1.50
N SER A 65 7.83 -2.45 -1.59
CA SER A 65 8.63 -2.96 -0.48
C SER A 65 10.07 -3.19 -0.94
N SER A 66 11.00 -2.72 -0.15
CA SER A 66 12.42 -2.83 -0.44
C SER A 66 13.19 -3.24 0.79
N THR A 67 14.09 -4.18 0.63
CA THR A 67 15.05 -4.56 1.67
C THR A 67 16.45 -4.32 1.14
N PHE A 68 17.26 -3.62 1.90
CA PHE A 68 18.64 -3.31 1.55
C PHE A 68 19.57 -3.70 2.69
N ASP A 69 20.74 -4.20 2.36
CA ASP A 69 21.88 -4.29 3.29
C ASP A 69 22.87 -3.19 2.97
N LEU A 70 22.69 -2.04 3.63
CA LEU A 70 23.58 -0.89 3.45
C LEU A 70 24.99 -1.18 3.94
N GLY A 71 25.18 -2.23 4.73
CA GLY A 71 26.50 -2.72 5.16
C GLY A 71 27.43 -3.05 3.99
N LYS A 72 26.86 -3.44 2.84
CA LYS A 72 27.63 -3.75 1.62
C LYS A 72 28.32 -2.56 0.96
N PHE A 73 27.90 -1.34 1.28
CA PHE A 73 28.58 -0.12 0.81
C PHE A 73 29.81 0.24 1.64
N PHE A 74 30.03 -0.42 2.77
CA PHE A 74 31.22 -0.25 3.59
C PHE A 74 32.27 -1.34 3.24
N PRO A 75 33.56 -1.06 3.42
CA PRO A 75 34.59 -2.07 3.25
C PRO A 75 34.28 -3.30 4.12
N GLU A 76 34.45 -4.50 3.56
CA GLU A 76 34.13 -5.76 4.26
C GLU A 76 34.92 -5.92 5.56
N ASP A 77 36.13 -5.34 5.62
CA ASP A 77 36.97 -5.31 6.81
C ASP A 77 36.34 -4.62 8.02
N ASN A 78 35.36 -3.76 7.79
CA ASN A 78 34.69 -3.04 8.89
C ASN A 78 33.63 -3.88 9.60
N GLY A 79 33.14 -4.98 8.99
CA GLY A 79 32.16 -5.88 9.57
C GLY A 79 30.82 -5.23 9.91
N VAL A 80 30.50 -4.10 9.28
CA VAL A 80 29.26 -3.34 9.56
C VAL A 80 28.09 -3.96 8.80
N LYS A 81 27.00 -4.27 9.51
CA LYS A 81 25.73 -4.74 8.93
C LYS A 81 24.64 -3.73 9.24
N VAL A 82 23.99 -3.23 8.19
CA VAL A 82 22.92 -2.23 8.30
C VAL A 82 21.74 -2.67 7.43
N PRO A 83 20.95 -3.66 7.88
CA PRO A 83 19.76 -4.05 7.18
C PRO A 83 18.71 -2.93 7.29
N MET A 84 18.16 -2.53 6.15
CA MET A 84 17.13 -1.50 6.04
C MET A 84 15.93 -2.06 5.29
N TYR A 85 14.74 -1.77 5.78
CA TYR A 85 13.47 -2.02 5.09
C TYR A 85 12.77 -0.70 4.81
N ILE A 86 12.30 -0.52 3.59
CA ILE A 86 11.43 0.58 3.18
C ILE A 86 10.15 -0.02 2.62
N GLY A 87 9.02 0.41 3.17
CA GLY A 87 7.69 0.05 2.70
C GLY A 87 6.87 1.30 2.40
N MET A 88 6.21 1.32 1.27
CA MET A 88 5.21 2.34 0.90
C MET A 88 4.00 1.63 0.34
N SER A 89 2.82 1.97 0.83
CA SER A 89 1.56 1.42 0.36
C SER A 89 0.53 2.53 0.27
N GLU A 90 -0.20 2.54 -0.82
CA GLU A 90 -1.29 3.49 -1.03
C GLU A 90 -2.50 2.75 -1.59
N SER A 91 -3.65 2.96 -0.95
CA SER A 91 -4.92 2.36 -1.33
C SER A 91 -5.96 3.46 -1.47
N VAL A 92 -6.62 3.46 -2.61
CA VAL A 92 -7.63 4.43 -2.99
C VAL A 92 -8.89 3.69 -3.39
N ARG A 93 -10.04 4.07 -2.81
CA ARG A 93 -11.36 3.58 -3.20
C ARG A 93 -12.25 4.75 -3.55
N ASN A 94 -12.79 4.74 -4.76
CA ASN A 94 -13.75 5.72 -5.23
C ASN A 94 -15.11 5.06 -5.29
N PRO A 95 -16.09 5.48 -4.48
CA PRO A 95 -17.42 4.90 -4.50
C PRO A 95 -18.12 5.20 -5.83
N GLN A 96 -19.04 4.32 -6.22
CA GLN A 96 -19.88 4.50 -7.41
C GLN A 96 -20.88 5.66 -7.22
N TYR A 97 -21.47 5.74 -6.02
CA TYR A 97 -22.44 6.75 -5.65
C TYR A 97 -21.82 7.82 -4.77
N ASN A 98 -22.36 9.01 -4.79
CA ASN A 98 -21.94 10.09 -3.93
C ASN A 98 -22.30 9.75 -2.46
N PRO A 99 -21.33 9.67 -1.53
CA PRO A 99 -21.63 9.34 -0.14
C PRO A 99 -22.52 10.39 0.58
N LEU A 100 -22.51 11.62 0.08
CA LEU A 100 -23.37 12.70 0.60
C LEU A 100 -24.78 12.67 0.03
N ASP A 101 -24.96 12.02 -1.12
CA ASP A 101 -26.26 11.84 -1.79
C ASP A 101 -26.26 10.45 -2.48
N PRO A 102 -26.65 9.39 -1.75
CA PRO A 102 -26.49 8.01 -2.21
C PRO A 102 -27.33 7.64 -3.45
N ASP A 103 -28.27 8.47 -3.83
CA ASP A 103 -29.13 8.26 -5.01
C ASP A 103 -28.48 8.74 -6.31
N ILE A 104 -27.37 9.53 -6.22
CA ILE A 104 -26.69 10.11 -7.36
C ILE A 104 -25.31 9.45 -7.55
N LEU A 105 -24.98 9.14 -8.81
CA LEU A 105 -23.64 8.67 -9.16
C LEU A 105 -22.60 9.76 -8.84
N LEU A 106 -21.49 9.37 -8.24
CA LEU A 106 -20.40 10.31 -7.93
C LEU A 106 -19.89 11.06 -9.18
N THR A 107 -19.84 10.37 -10.33
CA THR A 107 -19.45 10.98 -11.61
C THR A 107 -20.41 12.08 -12.04
N THR A 108 -21.72 11.88 -11.87
CA THR A 108 -22.75 12.88 -12.17
C THR A 108 -22.63 14.07 -11.22
N SER A 109 -22.48 13.82 -9.91
CA SER A 109 -22.27 14.89 -8.92
C SER A 109 -21.04 15.74 -9.25
N LEU A 110 -19.95 15.11 -9.70
CA LEU A 110 -18.74 15.83 -10.10
C LEU A 110 -18.91 16.65 -11.39
N GLN A 111 -19.77 16.20 -12.32
CA GLN A 111 -20.04 16.91 -13.58
C GLN A 111 -20.95 18.13 -13.37
N THR A 112 -21.82 18.13 -12.38
CA THR A 112 -22.72 19.26 -12.06
C THR A 112 -22.00 20.42 -11.36
N LEU A 113 -20.80 20.20 -10.86
CA LEU A 113 -19.98 21.23 -10.22
C LEU A 113 -19.15 21.99 -11.26
N ASP A 114 -19.35 23.31 -11.35
CA ASP A 114 -18.64 24.17 -12.29
C ASP A 114 -17.18 24.42 -11.87
N SER A 115 -16.94 24.55 -10.56
CA SER A 115 -15.61 24.85 -10.02
C SER A 115 -14.74 23.59 -9.91
N LYS A 116 -13.50 23.72 -10.33
CA LYS A 116 -12.50 22.65 -10.10
C LYS A 116 -12.27 22.41 -8.61
N GLN A 117 -12.29 23.47 -7.81
CA GLN A 117 -12.10 23.41 -6.37
C GLN A 117 -13.18 22.57 -5.68
N ASP A 118 -14.45 22.77 -6.08
CA ASP A 118 -15.57 22.03 -5.51
C ASP A 118 -15.53 20.54 -5.91
N ARG A 119 -15.13 20.26 -7.15
CA ARG A 119 -14.90 18.88 -7.61
C ARG A 119 -13.80 18.15 -6.83
N ASP A 120 -12.68 18.84 -6.59
CA ASP A 120 -11.57 18.28 -5.84
C ASP A 120 -11.97 18.08 -4.37
N SER A 121 -12.73 19.02 -3.79
CA SER A 121 -13.28 18.89 -2.43
C SER A 121 -14.26 17.72 -2.31
N LEU A 122 -15.19 17.57 -3.26
CA LEU A 122 -16.11 16.43 -3.23
C LEU A 122 -15.38 15.09 -3.38
N LYS A 123 -14.40 15.01 -4.29
CA LYS A 123 -13.54 13.83 -4.40
C LYS A 123 -12.80 13.53 -3.10
N PHE A 124 -12.27 14.57 -2.48
CA PHE A 124 -11.53 14.44 -1.23
C PHE A 124 -12.38 13.83 -0.11
N ILE A 125 -13.64 14.26 0.01
CA ILE A 125 -14.58 13.77 1.01
C ILE A 125 -15.09 12.35 0.66
N ALA A 126 -15.40 12.11 -0.61
CA ALA A 126 -16.02 10.87 -1.06
C ALA A 126 -15.06 9.68 -1.13
N GLN A 127 -13.75 9.93 -1.19
CA GLN A 127 -12.73 8.93 -1.44
C GLN A 127 -12.20 8.33 -0.14
N ASP A 128 -12.21 6.99 -0.04
CA ASP A 128 -11.44 6.31 1.00
C ASP A 128 -9.98 6.25 0.56
N TYR A 129 -9.10 6.82 1.37
CA TYR A 129 -7.68 6.90 1.10
C TYR A 129 -6.87 6.41 2.29
N ILE A 130 -5.96 5.48 2.05
CA ILE A 130 -5.04 4.96 3.05
C ILE A 130 -3.63 5.01 2.49
N LYS A 131 -2.73 5.68 3.20
CA LYS A 131 -1.31 5.71 2.89
C LYS A 131 -0.52 5.19 4.07
N ARG A 132 0.43 4.30 3.82
CA ARG A 132 1.35 3.78 4.82
C ARG A 132 2.78 3.93 4.34
N ASN A 133 3.62 4.46 5.22
CA ASN A 133 5.05 4.57 5.00
C ASN A 133 5.76 3.88 6.16
N SER A 134 6.75 3.07 5.86
CA SER A 134 7.55 2.34 6.84
C SER A 134 9.02 2.44 6.50
N ILE A 135 9.84 2.82 7.47
CA ILE A 135 11.30 2.77 7.37
C ILE A 135 11.81 2.09 8.62
N ASN A 136 12.47 0.95 8.45
CA ASN A 136 12.94 0.13 9.56
C ASN A 136 14.41 -0.21 9.35
N PHE A 137 15.21 0.05 10.37
CA PHE A 137 16.58 -0.46 10.50
C PHE A 137 16.56 -1.51 11.61
N THR A 138 16.88 -2.76 11.28
CA THR A 138 16.82 -3.87 12.23
C THR A 138 18.19 -4.47 12.40
N ASN A 139 18.60 -4.70 13.66
CA ASN A 139 19.88 -5.35 13.95
C ASN A 139 21.10 -4.65 13.32
N VAL A 140 21.14 -3.32 13.35
CA VAL A 140 22.33 -2.58 12.98
C VAL A 140 23.43 -2.95 13.98
N ARG A 141 24.49 -3.59 13.50
CA ARG A 141 25.56 -4.12 14.33
C ARG A 141 26.89 -4.13 13.59
N LYS A 142 27.96 -4.14 14.37
CA LYS A 142 29.30 -4.43 13.89
C LYS A 142 29.63 -5.88 14.23
N THR A 143 30.11 -6.65 13.27
CA THR A 143 30.62 -8.02 13.47
C THR A 143 32.14 -8.01 13.52
N LYS A 144 32.72 -8.87 14.35
CA LYS A 144 34.19 -9.02 14.37
C LYS A 144 34.65 -9.56 13.03
N THR A 145 35.52 -8.82 12.39
CA THR A 145 36.25 -9.26 11.21
C THR A 145 37.66 -9.68 11.67
N ILE A 146 38.01 -10.93 11.47
CA ILE A 146 39.33 -11.42 11.77
C ILE A 146 40.19 -11.19 10.53
N LYS A 147 41.16 -10.29 10.61
CA LYS A 147 42.16 -10.14 9.55
C LYS A 147 43.06 -11.38 9.53
N LYS A 148 43.38 -11.87 8.33
CA LYS A 148 44.30 -13.00 8.15
C LYS A 148 45.61 -12.70 8.86
N GLY A 149 45.91 -13.42 9.95
CA GLY A 149 47.17 -13.28 10.71
C GLY A 149 47.01 -12.61 12.10
N GLU A 150 45.83 -12.15 12.50
CA GLU A 150 45.62 -11.66 13.86
C GLU A 150 44.99 -12.74 14.75
N GLU A 151 45.49 -12.88 15.98
CA GLU A 151 44.88 -13.74 17.01
C GLU A 151 43.52 -13.19 17.41
N GLN A 152 42.56 -14.09 17.68
CA GLN A 152 41.24 -13.73 18.17
C GLN A 152 41.36 -12.97 19.51
N LYS A 153 41.06 -11.68 19.49
CA LYS A 153 40.92 -10.91 20.74
C LYS A 153 39.78 -11.50 21.57
N LYS A 154 40.04 -11.75 22.86
CA LYS A 154 39.01 -12.20 23.82
C LYS A 154 37.80 -11.25 23.79
N ASN A 155 36.60 -11.82 23.70
CA ASN A 155 35.37 -11.06 23.81
C ASN A 155 35.27 -10.42 25.19
N ARG A 156 35.08 -9.10 25.20
CA ARG A 156 34.77 -8.35 26.42
C ARG A 156 33.29 -7.90 26.37
N ILE A 157 32.61 -7.84 27.51
CA ILE A 157 31.18 -7.50 27.59
C ILE A 157 30.85 -6.12 26.98
N TYR A 158 31.79 -5.20 27.02
CA TYR A 158 31.69 -3.83 26.50
C TYR A 158 32.20 -3.67 25.07
N ASP A 159 32.50 -4.74 24.35
CA ASP A 159 32.88 -4.65 22.94
C ASP A 159 31.66 -4.17 22.12
N ILE A 160 31.88 -3.21 21.22
CA ILE A 160 30.83 -2.59 20.38
C ILE A 160 30.09 -3.63 19.54
N GLU A 161 30.71 -4.76 19.28
CA GLU A 161 30.15 -5.88 18.52
C GLU A 161 29.06 -6.64 19.27
N ASN A 162 28.93 -6.41 20.60
CA ASN A 162 27.87 -7.00 21.42
C ASN A 162 26.61 -6.14 21.44
N PHE A 163 26.65 -4.95 20.83
CA PHE A 163 25.50 -4.06 20.77
C PHE A 163 24.82 -4.13 19.43
N THR A 164 23.49 -4.14 19.45
CA THR A 164 22.64 -4.02 18.27
C THR A 164 21.69 -2.85 18.47
N VAL A 165 21.47 -2.09 17.40
CA VAL A 165 20.53 -0.99 17.38
C VAL A 165 19.45 -1.27 16.35
N SER A 166 18.21 -1.01 16.75
CA SER A 166 17.05 -1.08 15.82
C SER A 166 16.27 0.24 15.90
N TYR A 167 15.84 0.72 14.75
CA TYR A 167 15.02 1.90 14.61
C TYR A 167 13.85 1.59 13.69
N SER A 168 12.64 1.99 14.08
CA SER A 168 11.45 1.81 13.27
C SER A 168 10.61 3.08 13.28
N LYS A 169 10.24 3.52 12.08
CA LYS A 169 9.27 4.61 11.87
C LYS A 169 8.19 4.11 10.93
N ASN A 170 6.94 4.09 11.44
CA ASN A 170 5.78 3.71 10.67
C ASN A 170 4.75 4.84 10.76
N GLU A 171 4.28 5.29 9.61
CA GLU A 171 3.27 6.33 9.48
C GLU A 171 2.09 5.76 8.71
N THR A 172 0.88 5.97 9.22
CA THR A 172 -0.36 5.61 8.54
C THR A 172 -1.26 6.83 8.51
N PHE A 173 -1.65 7.22 7.32
CA PHE A 173 -2.63 8.25 7.08
C PHE A 173 -3.90 7.58 6.54
N ILE A 174 -5.03 7.84 7.18
CA ILE A 174 -6.34 7.31 6.79
C ILE A 174 -7.28 8.49 6.64
N ARG A 175 -7.99 8.51 5.53
CA ARG A 175 -9.04 9.48 5.25
C ARG A 175 -10.22 8.77 4.63
N ASN A 176 -11.39 9.01 5.18
CA ASN A 176 -12.67 8.59 4.63
C ASN A 176 -13.76 9.61 5.07
N ILE A 177 -14.99 9.42 4.63
CA ILE A 177 -16.11 10.32 4.96
C ILE A 177 -16.34 10.51 6.48
N ASN A 178 -15.87 9.58 7.32
CA ASN A 178 -16.09 9.62 8.77
C ASN A 178 -14.82 10.02 9.57
N THR A 179 -13.65 10.03 8.94
CA THR A 179 -12.36 10.31 9.59
C THR A 179 -11.47 11.15 8.69
N GLU A 180 -10.92 12.19 9.26
CA GLU A 180 -9.96 13.09 8.65
C GLU A 180 -8.61 12.99 9.37
#